data_7e2e83d95485421f5a2ceb125c46577a
#
_entry.id   7e2e83d95485421f5a2ceb125c46577a
#
_cell.length_a   1.000
_cell.length_b   1.000
_cell.length_c   1.000
_cell.angle_alpha   90.00
_cell.angle_beta   90.00
_cell.angle_gamma   90.00
#
_symmetry.space_group_name_H-M   'P 1'
#
loop_
_entity.id
_entity.type
_entity.pdbx_description
1 polymer ?
#
loop_
_entity_poly.entity_id
_entity_poly.type
_entity_poly.pdbx_seq_one_letter_code
_entity_poly.pdbx_strand_id
1 'polypeptide(L)'
;TKKIADIFIEDIKLLNIKSPTYIVRSTDTIKETIKIIEKLLEKGHAYYFKNDIYFDPTKFRGFGKLYGLDMTKWPEKKKRFKRDNYSNNMWNLGDFILWHSCKDETYPCWDASIGRGWPAWNVQDPAIIVHSLGTQVDICCGGIDNRTMHHDYNIAIMESYSGVEFCPYWLHGHHLFVNGKKMSKRKGNILYVEDLINKGYSISEIRFFLIYSQYRIRMNFTFNKFNRTSRKLKEFVNMIDFIMVKNTIKESSPKVHKLLDELLISFEEHMGNDLNVKNAFDSIFSIVQELYILKKRDKISDRDIDNFSNKLHKIDEVLKIIFTN
;
A
#
# COMPACT_ATOMS: atom_id res chain seq x y z
N THR A 1 -20.01 -6.66 -7.80
CA THR A 1 -18.98 -5.70 -7.31
C THR A 1 -19.13 -5.42 -5.82
N LYS A 2 -20.33 -5.10 -5.28
CA LYS A 2 -20.55 -4.83 -3.85
C LYS A 2 -20.07 -5.98 -2.97
N LYS A 3 -20.50 -7.22 -3.24
CA LYS A 3 -20.09 -8.43 -2.50
C LYS A 3 -18.56 -8.60 -2.41
N ILE A 4 -17.82 -8.29 -3.48
CA ILE A 4 -16.34 -8.41 -3.48
C ILE A 4 -15.70 -7.32 -2.63
N ALA A 5 -16.27 -6.09 -2.63
CA ALA A 5 -15.80 -5.02 -1.77
C ALA A 5 -16.04 -5.34 -0.29
N ASP A 6 -17.18 -5.95 0.04
CA ASP A 6 -17.51 -6.35 1.41
C ASP A 6 -16.51 -7.43 1.91
N ILE A 7 -16.20 -8.45 1.10
CA ILE A 7 -15.17 -9.47 1.42
C ILE A 7 -13.79 -8.81 1.64
N PHE A 8 -13.40 -7.87 0.80
CA PHE A 8 -12.13 -7.16 0.96
C PHE A 8 -12.06 -6.38 2.28
N ILE A 9 -13.16 -5.74 2.68
CA ILE A 9 -13.23 -5.01 3.96
C ILE A 9 -13.14 -5.99 5.14
N GLU A 10 -13.75 -7.17 5.03
CA GLU A 10 -13.64 -8.24 6.03
C GLU A 10 -12.21 -8.74 6.14
N ASP A 11 -11.53 -9.02 5.03
CA ASP A 11 -10.11 -9.42 5.02
C ASP A 11 -9.19 -8.39 5.67
N ILE A 12 -9.41 -7.09 5.42
CA ILE A 12 -8.68 -5.99 6.07
C ILE A 12 -8.85 -6.04 7.58
N LYS A 13 -10.08 -6.19 8.06
CA LYS A 13 -10.37 -6.27 9.49
C LYS A 13 -9.75 -7.52 10.11
N LEU A 14 -9.90 -8.66 9.43
CA LEU A 14 -9.36 -9.94 9.87
C LEU A 14 -7.83 -9.89 10.05
N LEU A 15 -7.14 -9.21 9.15
CA LEU A 15 -5.69 -9.00 9.22
C LEU A 15 -5.27 -7.88 10.21
N ASN A 16 -6.18 -7.35 11.02
CA ASN A 16 -5.93 -6.23 11.94
C ASN A 16 -5.32 -4.99 11.24
N ILE A 17 -5.69 -4.76 9.98
CA ILE A 17 -5.30 -3.55 9.26
C ILE A 17 -6.25 -2.43 9.69
N LYS A 18 -5.67 -1.30 10.14
CA LYS A 18 -6.45 -0.13 10.51
C LYS A 18 -7.31 0.32 9.33
N SER A 19 -8.62 0.40 9.52
CA SER A 19 -9.54 0.85 8.48
C SER A 19 -9.20 2.28 8.05
N PRO A 20 -9.22 2.59 6.74
CA PRO A 20 -9.06 3.95 6.27
C PRO A 20 -10.25 4.81 6.72
N THR A 21 -10.05 6.12 6.82
CA THR A 21 -11.11 7.08 7.18
C THR A 21 -12.21 7.12 6.11
N TYR A 22 -11.82 7.02 4.85
CA TYR A 22 -12.74 7.04 3.71
C TYR A 22 -12.55 5.80 2.85
N ILE A 23 -13.66 5.16 2.50
CA ILE A 23 -13.74 4.10 1.49
C ILE A 23 -14.78 4.56 0.48
N VAL A 24 -14.34 5.01 -0.68
CA VAL A 24 -15.20 5.64 -1.69
C VAL A 24 -15.22 4.78 -2.95
N ARG A 25 -16.41 4.64 -3.54
CA ARG A 25 -16.57 3.96 -4.82
C ARG A 25 -16.42 4.95 -5.96
N SER A 26 -15.78 4.55 -7.04
CA SER A 26 -15.64 5.38 -8.24
C SER A 26 -17.01 5.80 -8.84
N THR A 27 -18.05 5.00 -8.64
CA THR A 27 -19.42 5.34 -9.07
C THR A 27 -20.05 6.47 -8.28
N ASP A 28 -19.54 6.75 -7.08
CA ASP A 28 -20.09 7.80 -6.21
C ASP A 28 -19.45 9.18 -6.52
N THR A 29 -18.39 9.21 -7.37
CA THR A 29 -17.61 10.40 -7.71
C THR A 29 -17.72 10.82 -9.18
N ILE A 30 -18.80 10.46 -9.85
CA ILE A 30 -19.01 10.81 -11.28
C ILE A 30 -19.09 12.31 -11.48
N LYS A 31 -19.70 13.05 -10.56
CA LYS A 31 -19.78 14.51 -10.63
C LYS A 31 -18.41 15.18 -10.57
N GLU A 32 -17.54 14.71 -9.67
CA GLU A 32 -16.17 15.17 -9.55
C GLU A 32 -15.36 14.84 -10.80
N THR A 33 -15.55 13.61 -11.34
CA THR A 33 -14.92 13.21 -12.60
C THR A 33 -15.28 14.17 -13.73
N ILE A 34 -16.56 14.49 -13.91
CA ILE A 34 -17.03 15.41 -14.95
C ILE A 34 -16.40 16.79 -14.77
N LYS A 35 -16.42 17.35 -13.55
CA LYS A 35 -15.80 18.65 -13.24
C LYS A 35 -14.30 18.70 -13.56
N ILE A 36 -13.58 17.62 -13.22
CA ILE A 36 -12.14 17.52 -13.54
C ILE A 36 -11.95 17.56 -15.05
N ILE A 37 -12.69 16.76 -15.81
CA ILE A 37 -12.56 16.67 -17.26
C ILE A 37 -12.94 18.00 -17.94
N GLU A 38 -14.04 18.64 -17.51
CA GLU A 38 -14.45 19.98 -18.02
C GLU A 38 -13.33 20.99 -17.83
N LYS A 39 -12.71 21.00 -16.63
CA LYS A 39 -11.60 21.94 -16.36
C LYS A 39 -10.35 21.65 -17.18
N LEU A 40 -10.06 20.38 -17.45
CA LEU A 40 -8.95 19.97 -18.32
C LEU A 40 -9.21 20.35 -19.78
N LEU A 41 -10.45 20.24 -20.26
CA LEU A 41 -10.87 20.71 -21.60
C LEU A 41 -10.74 22.23 -21.70
N GLU A 42 -11.25 22.97 -20.71
CA GLU A 42 -11.16 24.45 -20.65
C GLU A 42 -9.70 24.93 -20.71
N LYS A 43 -8.82 24.27 -19.99
CA LYS A 43 -7.38 24.61 -19.94
C LYS A 43 -6.57 24.08 -21.14
N GLY A 44 -7.19 23.33 -22.05
CA GLY A 44 -6.52 22.75 -23.23
C GLY A 44 -5.58 21.58 -22.93
N HIS A 45 -5.69 20.95 -21.76
CA HIS A 45 -4.97 19.71 -21.43
C HIS A 45 -5.68 18.45 -21.93
N ALA A 46 -6.98 18.55 -22.22
CA ALA A 46 -7.79 17.46 -22.76
C ALA A 46 -8.50 17.91 -24.05
N TYR A 47 -8.91 16.91 -24.86
CA TYR A 47 -9.58 17.15 -26.13
C TYR A 47 -10.48 15.97 -26.53
N TYR A 48 -11.44 16.24 -27.42
CA TYR A 48 -12.30 15.21 -27.98
C TYR A 48 -11.66 14.53 -29.18
N PHE A 49 -11.75 13.20 -29.21
CA PHE A 49 -11.39 12.41 -30.37
C PHE A 49 -12.37 11.24 -30.53
N LYS A 50 -13.09 11.16 -31.67
CA LYS A 50 -14.12 10.14 -31.95
C LYS A 50 -15.15 9.96 -30.82
N ASN A 51 -15.59 11.07 -30.23
CA ASN A 51 -16.52 11.16 -29.10
C ASN A 51 -15.93 10.73 -27.73
N ASP A 52 -14.75 10.16 -27.65
CA ASP A 52 -14.03 9.93 -26.40
C ASP A 52 -13.23 11.19 -26.02
N ILE A 53 -12.86 11.32 -24.75
CA ILE A 53 -12.03 12.43 -24.27
C ILE A 53 -10.68 11.90 -23.82
N TYR A 54 -9.62 12.53 -24.33
CA TYR A 54 -8.24 12.19 -24.08
C TYR A 54 -7.50 13.33 -23.39
N PHE A 55 -6.52 12.98 -22.55
CA PHE A 55 -5.53 13.90 -22.01
C PHE A 55 -4.32 13.94 -22.95
N ASP A 56 -3.82 15.13 -23.23
CA ASP A 56 -2.58 15.36 -24.00
C ASP A 56 -1.39 15.56 -23.05
N PRO A 57 -0.54 14.54 -22.84
CA PRO A 57 0.60 14.65 -21.93
C PRO A 57 1.64 15.67 -22.39
N THR A 58 1.68 16.07 -23.65
CA THR A 58 2.60 17.10 -24.14
C THR A 58 2.26 18.49 -23.60
N LYS A 59 1.03 18.70 -23.15
CA LYS A 59 0.57 19.95 -22.52
C LYS A 59 0.91 20.06 -21.04
N PHE A 60 1.38 18.99 -20.42
CA PHE A 60 1.79 18.98 -19.01
C PHE A 60 3.31 18.79 -18.90
N ARG A 61 4.03 19.86 -18.57
CA ARG A 61 5.50 19.91 -18.54
C ARG A 61 6.13 18.88 -17.59
N GLY A 62 5.43 18.54 -16.51
CA GLY A 62 5.90 17.57 -15.49
C GLY A 62 5.58 16.12 -15.80
N PHE A 63 5.08 15.79 -17.00
CA PHE A 63 4.65 14.45 -17.33
C PHE A 63 5.80 13.43 -17.25
N GLY A 64 5.53 12.30 -16.61
CA GLY A 64 6.52 11.24 -16.44
C GLY A 64 7.56 11.48 -15.34
N LYS A 65 7.39 12.53 -14.52
CA LYS A 65 8.36 12.88 -13.46
C LYS A 65 8.56 11.75 -12.44
N LEU A 66 7.51 10.99 -12.14
CA LEU A 66 7.58 9.88 -11.17
C LEU A 66 8.30 8.66 -11.75
N TYR A 67 8.17 8.43 -13.04
CA TYR A 67 8.86 7.35 -13.74
C TYR A 67 10.29 7.71 -14.14
N GLY A 68 10.63 9.01 -14.17
CA GLY A 68 11.90 9.52 -14.66
C GLY A 68 11.95 9.65 -16.18
N LEU A 69 10.81 9.92 -16.81
CA LEU A 69 10.73 10.17 -18.24
C LEU A 69 11.18 11.57 -18.57
N ASP A 70 12.12 11.70 -19.50
CA ASP A 70 12.56 12.99 -20.05
C ASP A 70 11.70 13.32 -21.27
N MET A 71 10.73 14.22 -21.10
CA MET A 71 9.82 14.64 -22.17
C MET A 71 10.52 15.43 -23.29
N THR A 72 11.72 15.97 -23.08
CA THR A 72 12.50 16.62 -24.17
C THR A 72 13.01 15.59 -25.19
N LYS A 73 13.10 14.34 -24.77
CA LYS A 73 13.46 13.18 -25.60
C LYS A 73 12.27 12.36 -26.04
N TRP A 74 11.05 12.88 -25.83
CA TRP A 74 9.83 12.16 -26.20
C TRP A 74 9.79 11.88 -27.70
N PRO A 75 9.74 10.64 -28.10
CA PRO A 75 9.82 10.31 -29.52
C PRO A 75 8.44 10.48 -30.19
N GLU A 76 8.38 11.32 -31.20
CA GLU A 76 7.17 11.54 -32.02
C GLU A 76 6.58 10.26 -32.63
N LYS A 77 7.38 9.21 -32.81
CA LYS A 77 7.01 7.99 -33.54
C LYS A 77 7.13 6.68 -32.75
N LYS A 78 7.56 6.72 -31.48
CA LYS A 78 7.70 5.50 -30.67
C LYS A 78 6.65 5.44 -29.59
N LYS A 79 6.06 4.26 -29.37
CA LYS A 79 5.18 4.02 -28.23
C LYS A 79 5.94 4.22 -26.92
N ARG A 80 5.37 4.98 -26.01
CA ARG A 80 5.92 5.22 -24.68
C ARG A 80 5.99 3.94 -23.85
N PHE A 81 4.96 3.10 -23.95
CA PHE A 81 4.83 1.81 -23.27
C PHE A 81 4.52 0.70 -24.26
N LYS A 82 4.98 -0.51 -23.95
CA LYS A 82 4.76 -1.71 -24.79
C LYS A 82 3.29 -2.00 -25.13
N ARG A 83 2.34 -1.42 -24.40
CA ARG A 83 0.90 -1.67 -24.51
C ARG A 83 0.09 -0.45 -24.90
N ASP A 84 0.71 0.59 -25.42
CA ASP A 84 -0.05 1.69 -26.01
C ASP A 84 -0.75 1.18 -27.27
N ASN A 85 -1.99 0.77 -27.08
CA ASN A 85 -2.81 0.15 -28.14
C ASN A 85 -3.71 1.16 -28.84
N TYR A 86 -3.39 2.42 -28.78
CA TYR A 86 -4.17 3.44 -29.43
C TYR A 86 -3.92 3.47 -30.93
N SER A 87 -4.98 3.61 -31.72
CA SER A 87 -4.90 3.60 -33.17
C SER A 87 -4.05 4.76 -33.71
N ASN A 88 -3.30 4.52 -34.75
CA ASN A 88 -2.29 5.40 -35.36
C ASN A 88 -2.80 6.75 -35.93
N ASN A 89 -4.01 7.17 -35.67
CA ASN A 89 -4.64 8.26 -36.39
C ASN A 89 -4.84 9.50 -35.53
N MET A 90 -3.95 10.46 -35.64
CA MET A 90 -4.16 11.87 -35.36
C MET A 90 -3.94 12.40 -33.95
N TRP A 91 -3.18 11.73 -33.10
CA TRP A 91 -2.86 12.18 -31.76
C TRP A 91 -1.46 11.68 -31.33
N ASN A 92 -0.89 12.30 -30.30
CA ASN A 92 0.44 11.95 -29.82
C ASN A 92 0.46 10.53 -29.23
N LEU A 93 1.51 9.78 -29.53
CA LEU A 93 1.76 8.52 -28.86
C LEU A 93 1.94 8.75 -27.36
N GLY A 94 1.01 8.23 -26.57
CA GLY A 94 1.02 8.39 -25.12
C GLY A 94 -0.16 9.18 -24.57
N ASP A 95 -1.01 9.77 -25.41
CA ASP A 95 -2.28 10.33 -24.99
C ASP A 95 -3.12 9.25 -24.31
N PHE A 96 -3.79 9.59 -23.23
CA PHE A 96 -4.55 8.62 -22.48
C PHE A 96 -6.00 9.07 -22.28
N ILE A 97 -6.88 8.08 -22.28
CA ILE A 97 -8.31 8.32 -22.22
C ILE A 97 -8.74 8.75 -20.82
N LEU A 98 -9.66 9.73 -20.76
CA LEU A 98 -10.33 10.21 -19.55
C LEU A 98 -11.79 9.77 -19.50
N TRP A 99 -12.49 9.81 -20.64
CA TRP A 99 -13.90 9.50 -20.75
C TRP A 99 -14.18 8.70 -22.02
N HIS A 100 -14.83 7.58 -21.84
CA HIS A 100 -15.31 6.76 -22.95
C HIS A 100 -16.72 7.14 -23.34
N SER A 101 -16.99 7.36 -24.62
CA SER A 101 -18.34 7.52 -25.14
C SER A 101 -19.08 6.18 -25.13
N CYS A 102 -20.36 6.20 -24.77
CA CYS A 102 -21.20 5.02 -24.86
C CYS A 102 -21.56 4.73 -26.32
N LYS A 103 -21.18 3.55 -26.77
CA LYS A 103 -21.51 3.01 -28.10
C LYS A 103 -22.61 1.96 -28.05
N ASP A 104 -22.75 1.32 -26.91
CA ASP A 104 -23.73 0.29 -26.59
C ASP A 104 -24.03 0.31 -25.09
N GLU A 105 -24.98 -0.50 -24.63
CA GLU A 105 -25.38 -0.60 -23.23
C GLU A 105 -24.58 -1.64 -22.41
N THR A 106 -23.43 -2.07 -22.90
CA THR A 106 -22.63 -3.11 -22.26
C THR A 106 -22.04 -2.65 -20.93
N TYR A 107 -21.81 -1.34 -20.78
CA TYR A 107 -21.26 -0.72 -19.55
C TYR A 107 -22.23 0.29 -18.95
N PRO A 108 -22.17 0.53 -17.62
CA PRO A 108 -22.88 1.63 -17.01
C PRO A 108 -22.49 2.96 -17.67
N CYS A 109 -23.47 3.71 -18.13
CA CYS A 109 -23.29 4.99 -18.80
C CYS A 109 -24.01 6.10 -18.04
N TRP A 110 -23.39 7.26 -18.02
CA TRP A 110 -23.94 8.47 -17.41
C TRP A 110 -24.15 9.55 -18.47
N ASP A 111 -25.29 10.23 -18.39
CA ASP A 111 -25.52 11.45 -19.17
C ASP A 111 -24.77 12.60 -18.48
N ALA A 112 -23.91 13.26 -19.24
CA ALA A 112 -23.03 14.32 -18.74
C ALA A 112 -22.91 15.47 -19.74
N SER A 113 -22.56 16.66 -19.23
CA SER A 113 -22.24 17.85 -20.04
C SER A 113 -21.15 17.60 -21.09
N ILE A 114 -20.24 16.69 -20.79
CA ILE A 114 -19.12 16.26 -21.66
C ILE A 114 -19.53 15.14 -22.65
N GLY A 115 -20.78 14.77 -22.70
CA GLY A 115 -21.30 13.68 -23.52
C GLY A 115 -21.63 12.41 -22.73
N ARG A 116 -22.55 11.59 -23.25
CA ARG A 116 -22.95 10.34 -22.62
C ARG A 116 -21.80 9.32 -22.65
N GLY A 117 -21.39 8.80 -21.47
CA GLY A 117 -20.23 7.92 -21.38
C GLY A 117 -19.95 7.40 -19.99
N TRP A 118 -18.72 6.92 -19.79
CA TRP A 118 -18.22 6.48 -18.50
C TRP A 118 -16.74 6.87 -18.29
N PRO A 119 -16.32 7.07 -17.00
CA PRO A 119 -14.94 7.46 -16.71
C PRO A 119 -13.96 6.35 -17.03
N ALA A 120 -12.85 6.69 -17.66
CA ALA A 120 -11.69 5.81 -17.75
C ALA A 120 -11.04 5.64 -16.38
N TRP A 121 -10.35 4.54 -16.15
CA TRP A 121 -9.69 4.25 -14.88
C TRP A 121 -8.73 5.37 -14.42
N ASN A 122 -8.05 6.02 -15.37
CA ASN A 122 -7.05 7.05 -15.06
C ASN A 122 -7.59 8.28 -14.32
N VAL A 123 -8.88 8.61 -14.46
CA VAL A 123 -9.50 9.78 -13.83
C VAL A 123 -10.31 9.43 -12.59
N GLN A 124 -10.56 8.13 -12.35
CA GLN A 124 -11.37 7.70 -11.20
C GLN A 124 -10.67 7.98 -9.87
N ASP A 125 -9.37 7.65 -9.74
CA ASP A 125 -8.62 7.94 -8.52
C ASP A 125 -8.50 9.43 -8.23
N PRO A 126 -8.14 10.31 -9.20
CA PRO A 126 -8.25 11.76 -9.05
C PRO A 126 -9.60 12.23 -8.52
N ALA A 127 -10.70 11.72 -9.07
CA ALA A 127 -12.05 12.12 -8.63
C ALA A 127 -12.34 11.70 -7.18
N ILE A 128 -11.96 10.49 -6.79
CA ILE A 128 -12.09 9.99 -5.41
C ILE A 128 -11.26 10.83 -4.45
N ILE A 129 -10.02 11.18 -4.83
CA ILE A 129 -9.13 11.98 -4.00
C ILE A 129 -9.68 13.39 -3.83
N VAL A 130 -10.11 14.04 -4.91
CA VAL A 130 -10.71 15.39 -4.84
C VAL A 130 -11.97 15.39 -3.97
N HIS A 131 -12.80 14.35 -4.08
CA HIS A 131 -14.01 14.20 -3.28
C HIS A 131 -13.73 14.10 -1.78
N SER A 132 -12.69 13.35 -1.40
CA SER A 132 -12.43 12.94 -0.01
C SER A 132 -11.36 13.78 0.70
N LEU A 133 -10.33 14.21 -0.02
CA LEU A 133 -9.11 14.79 0.55
C LEU A 133 -8.74 16.15 -0.06
N GLY A 134 -9.37 16.53 -1.18
CA GLY A 134 -9.02 17.75 -1.91
C GLY A 134 -7.97 17.52 -3.00
N THR A 135 -7.28 18.59 -3.39
CA THR A 135 -6.38 18.57 -4.56
C THR A 135 -4.92 18.29 -4.23
N GLN A 136 -4.57 18.26 -2.97
CA GLN A 136 -3.21 17.96 -2.49
C GLN A 136 -3.26 16.92 -1.39
N VAL A 137 -2.33 15.98 -1.41
CA VAL A 137 -2.16 14.96 -0.39
C VAL A 137 -0.68 14.83 -0.03
N ASP A 138 -0.37 14.48 1.22
CA ASP A 138 1.01 14.36 1.66
C ASP A 138 1.69 13.12 1.08
N ILE A 139 0.98 11.98 1.06
CA ILE A 139 1.52 10.68 0.66
C ILE A 139 0.53 9.96 -0.24
N CYS A 140 1.01 9.42 -1.36
CA CYS A 140 0.29 8.49 -2.21
C CYS A 140 0.96 7.12 -2.22
N CYS A 141 0.15 6.06 -2.11
CA CYS A 141 0.65 4.69 -2.09
C CYS A 141 0.02 3.86 -3.21
N GLY A 142 0.76 2.85 -3.70
CA GLY A 142 0.22 1.89 -4.66
C GLY A 142 1.19 0.76 -5.01
N GLY A 143 0.80 -0.07 -5.96
CA GLY A 143 1.67 -1.11 -6.50
C GLY A 143 2.76 -0.55 -7.40
N ILE A 144 3.91 -1.22 -7.47
CA ILE A 144 5.05 -0.79 -8.30
C ILE A 144 4.71 -0.69 -9.79
N ASP A 145 3.73 -1.44 -10.27
CA ASP A 145 3.25 -1.38 -11.64
C ASP A 145 2.45 -0.11 -11.96
N ASN A 146 1.89 0.56 -10.95
CA ASN A 146 1.17 1.82 -11.15
C ASN A 146 2.12 3.01 -11.34
N ARG A 147 3.38 2.91 -10.90
CA ARG A 147 4.35 4.00 -10.99
C ARG A 147 4.59 4.47 -12.42
N THR A 148 4.58 3.56 -13.39
CA THR A 148 5.02 3.83 -14.76
C THR A 148 3.94 4.34 -15.71
N MET A 149 2.70 4.40 -15.29
CA MET A 149 1.58 4.87 -16.12
C MET A 149 0.54 5.55 -15.25
N HIS A 150 -0.15 4.78 -14.43
CA HIS A 150 -1.34 5.23 -13.72
C HIS A 150 -1.07 6.40 -12.77
N HIS A 151 -0.01 6.35 -11.97
CA HIS A 151 0.32 7.44 -11.04
C HIS A 151 0.89 8.68 -11.75
N ASP A 152 1.65 8.51 -12.84
CA ASP A 152 2.03 9.66 -13.67
C ASP A 152 0.82 10.33 -14.33
N TYR A 153 -0.20 9.53 -14.70
CA TYR A 153 -1.47 10.06 -15.21
C TYR A 153 -2.24 10.81 -14.11
N ASN A 154 -2.28 10.27 -12.90
CA ASN A 154 -2.92 10.93 -11.76
C ASN A 154 -2.24 12.27 -11.45
N ILE A 155 -0.91 12.33 -11.46
CA ILE A 155 -0.14 13.59 -11.32
C ILE A 155 -0.52 14.57 -12.43
N ALA A 156 -0.51 14.13 -13.68
CA ALA A 156 -0.82 14.99 -14.82
C ALA A 156 -2.24 15.56 -14.73
N ILE A 157 -3.23 14.73 -14.40
CA ILE A 157 -4.61 15.15 -14.21
C ILE A 157 -4.74 16.14 -13.05
N MET A 158 -4.22 15.78 -11.87
CA MET A 158 -4.42 16.55 -10.65
C MET A 158 -3.70 17.91 -10.71
N GLU A 159 -2.45 17.94 -11.16
CA GLU A 159 -1.67 19.18 -11.24
C GLU A 159 -2.17 20.08 -12.39
N SER A 160 -2.64 19.52 -13.52
CA SER A 160 -3.28 20.31 -14.57
C SER A 160 -4.64 20.86 -14.11
N TYR A 161 -5.40 20.08 -13.35
CA TYR A 161 -6.68 20.50 -12.81
C TYR A 161 -6.52 21.63 -11.78
N SER A 162 -5.69 21.42 -10.76
CA SER A 162 -5.54 22.31 -9.61
C SER A 162 -4.58 23.47 -9.84
N GLY A 163 -3.50 23.24 -10.60
CA GLY A 163 -2.39 24.21 -10.78
C GLY A 163 -1.35 24.13 -9.65
N VAL A 164 -1.46 23.20 -8.72
CA VAL A 164 -0.54 23.00 -7.60
C VAL A 164 0.01 21.58 -7.57
N GLU A 165 1.14 21.36 -6.89
CA GLU A 165 1.70 20.01 -6.73
C GLU A 165 0.70 19.09 -6.04
N PHE A 166 0.50 17.89 -6.63
CA PHE A 166 -0.47 16.94 -6.13
C PHE A 166 0.02 16.20 -4.90
N CYS A 167 1.21 15.59 -4.97
CA CYS A 167 1.73 14.73 -3.91
C CYS A 167 3.26 14.72 -3.92
N PRO A 168 3.93 15.10 -2.80
CA PRO A 168 5.39 15.09 -2.72
C PRO A 168 5.98 13.70 -2.45
N TYR A 169 5.24 12.80 -1.75
CA TYR A 169 5.77 11.50 -1.35
C TYR A 169 4.99 10.34 -1.92
N TRP A 170 5.72 9.43 -2.60
CA TRP A 170 5.14 8.27 -3.27
C TRP A 170 5.74 6.98 -2.73
N LEU A 171 4.90 6.06 -2.23
CA LEU A 171 5.31 4.75 -1.77
C LEU A 171 4.75 3.67 -2.70
N HIS A 172 5.65 2.85 -3.26
CA HIS A 172 5.27 1.77 -4.16
C HIS A 172 5.67 0.41 -3.61
N GLY A 173 4.65 -0.39 -3.26
CA GLY A 173 4.84 -1.76 -2.80
C GLY A 173 5.13 -2.72 -3.96
N HIS A 174 6.05 -3.66 -3.75
CA HIS A 174 6.32 -4.69 -4.76
C HIS A 174 5.24 -5.78 -4.75
N HIS A 175 5.11 -6.50 -5.86
CA HIS A 175 4.14 -7.58 -5.98
C HIS A 175 4.44 -8.77 -5.07
N LEU A 176 3.37 -9.42 -4.61
CA LEU A 176 3.45 -10.75 -4.00
C LEU A 176 3.55 -11.82 -5.09
N PHE A 177 4.50 -12.72 -4.93
CA PHE A 177 4.69 -13.91 -5.75
C PHE A 177 4.32 -15.15 -4.95
N VAL A 178 3.83 -16.17 -5.64
CA VAL A 178 3.56 -17.50 -5.08
C VAL A 178 4.36 -18.51 -5.88
N ASN A 179 5.25 -19.24 -5.21
CA ASN A 179 6.16 -20.22 -5.84
C ASN A 179 6.89 -19.63 -7.07
N GLY A 180 7.44 -18.42 -6.92
CA GLY A 180 8.23 -17.73 -7.95
C GLY A 180 7.43 -17.09 -9.08
N LYS A 181 6.09 -17.20 -9.11
CA LYS A 181 5.21 -16.61 -10.13
C LYS A 181 4.39 -15.48 -9.54
N LYS A 182 4.24 -14.35 -10.26
CA LYS A 182 3.33 -13.26 -9.84
C LYS A 182 1.94 -13.84 -9.58
N MET A 183 1.39 -13.59 -8.38
CA MET A 183 0.05 -14.02 -8.01
C MET A 183 -0.99 -13.33 -8.91
N SER A 184 -1.84 -14.10 -9.55
CA SER A 184 -2.90 -13.56 -10.40
C SER A 184 -4.02 -14.56 -10.65
N LYS A 185 -5.26 -14.08 -10.83
CA LYS A 185 -6.43 -14.90 -11.19
C LYS A 185 -6.18 -15.73 -12.45
N ARG A 186 -5.60 -15.10 -13.48
CA ARG A 186 -5.31 -15.75 -14.76
C ARG A 186 -4.37 -16.96 -14.65
N LYS A 187 -3.49 -16.97 -13.65
CA LYS A 187 -2.52 -18.06 -13.42
C LYS A 187 -3.05 -19.11 -12.44
N GLY A 188 -4.24 -18.91 -11.85
CA GLY A 188 -4.82 -19.83 -10.88
C GLY A 188 -3.99 -20.02 -9.61
N ASN A 189 -3.10 -19.09 -9.28
CA ASN A 189 -2.18 -19.18 -8.14
C ASN A 189 -2.49 -18.13 -7.05
N ILE A 190 -3.76 -17.71 -6.95
CA ILE A 190 -4.18 -16.84 -5.86
C ILE A 190 -4.22 -17.66 -4.58
N LEU A 191 -3.74 -17.07 -3.51
CA LEU A 191 -3.83 -17.58 -2.16
C LEU A 191 -4.62 -16.57 -1.34
N TYR A 192 -5.76 -16.98 -0.83
CA TYR A 192 -6.61 -16.16 0.03
C TYR A 192 -6.24 -16.33 1.50
N VAL A 193 -6.58 -15.35 2.32
CA VAL A 193 -6.37 -15.42 3.78
C VAL A 193 -7.06 -16.64 4.37
N GLU A 194 -8.29 -16.90 3.94
CA GLU A 194 -9.09 -18.05 4.36
C GLU A 194 -8.41 -19.40 4.07
N ASP A 195 -7.69 -19.53 2.94
CA ASP A 195 -6.95 -20.75 2.60
C ASP A 195 -5.87 -21.09 3.63
N LEU A 196 -5.26 -20.06 4.21
CA LEU A 196 -4.23 -20.23 5.23
C LEU A 196 -4.85 -20.52 6.60
N ILE A 197 -5.96 -19.87 6.94
CA ILE A 197 -6.71 -20.13 8.18
C ILE A 197 -7.21 -21.58 8.19
N ASN A 198 -7.79 -22.04 7.09
CA ASN A 198 -8.27 -23.43 6.94
C ASN A 198 -7.14 -24.48 7.03
N LYS A 199 -5.88 -24.04 6.84
CA LYS A 199 -4.68 -24.87 7.09
C LYS A 199 -4.16 -24.81 8.53
N GLY A 200 -4.85 -24.08 9.41
CA GLY A 200 -4.52 -23.97 10.84
C GLY A 200 -3.51 -22.88 11.18
N TYR A 201 -3.25 -21.92 10.29
CA TYR A 201 -2.42 -20.77 10.61
C TYR A 201 -3.22 -19.65 11.26
N SER A 202 -2.62 -18.97 12.23
CA SER A 202 -3.24 -17.83 12.89
C SER A 202 -3.17 -16.56 12.05
N ILE A 203 -4.04 -15.62 12.34
CA ILE A 203 -4.03 -14.28 11.71
C ILE A 203 -2.70 -13.57 11.93
N SER A 204 -2.14 -13.65 13.13
CA SER A 204 -0.83 -13.05 13.46
C SER A 204 0.30 -13.63 12.61
N GLU A 205 0.29 -14.94 12.34
CA GLU A 205 1.30 -15.58 11.46
C GLU A 205 1.16 -15.09 10.02
N ILE A 206 -0.08 -14.97 9.51
CA ILE A 206 -0.35 -14.47 8.16
C ILE A 206 0.07 -13.01 8.04
N ARG A 207 -0.36 -12.17 8.98
CA ARG A 207 0.03 -10.76 9.02
C ARG A 207 1.54 -10.60 9.15
N PHE A 208 2.18 -11.32 10.05
CA PHE A 208 3.63 -11.25 10.24
C PHE A 208 4.38 -11.60 8.97
N PHE A 209 3.98 -12.66 8.27
CA PHE A 209 4.59 -12.99 6.98
C PHE A 209 4.49 -11.84 5.98
N LEU A 210 3.33 -11.17 5.90
CA LEU A 210 3.09 -10.08 4.96
C LEU A 210 3.91 -8.82 5.27
N ILE A 211 4.12 -8.51 6.56
CA ILE A 211 4.86 -7.31 6.97
C ILE A 211 6.35 -7.57 7.23
N TYR A 212 6.79 -8.82 7.43
CA TYR A 212 8.18 -9.18 7.72
C TYR A 212 9.05 -9.13 6.46
N SER A 213 9.00 -7.98 5.80
CA SER A 213 9.81 -7.64 4.62
C SER A 213 9.81 -6.12 4.47
N GLN A 214 10.71 -5.58 3.68
CA GLN A 214 10.59 -4.20 3.22
C GLN A 214 9.65 -4.16 2.02
N TYR A 215 8.73 -3.21 1.98
CA TYR A 215 7.70 -3.11 0.94
C TYR A 215 8.25 -2.94 -0.49
N ARG A 216 9.49 -2.42 -0.63
CA ARG A 216 10.18 -2.29 -1.93
C ARG A 216 10.72 -3.60 -2.48
N ILE A 217 10.79 -4.65 -1.65
CA ILE A 217 11.36 -5.94 -2.02
C ILE A 217 10.25 -6.89 -2.48
N ARG A 218 10.53 -7.59 -3.59
CA ARG A 218 9.65 -8.63 -4.09
C ARG A 218 9.46 -9.74 -3.07
N MET A 219 8.26 -9.88 -2.54
CA MET A 219 7.90 -10.95 -1.64
C MET A 219 7.51 -12.21 -2.44
N ASN A 220 8.06 -13.36 -2.07
CA ASN A 220 7.68 -14.64 -2.64
C ASN A 220 7.17 -15.57 -1.54
N PHE A 221 5.90 -15.92 -1.61
CA PHE A 221 5.30 -16.90 -0.74
C PHE A 221 5.71 -18.31 -1.19
N THR A 222 6.20 -19.08 -0.26
CA THR A 222 6.29 -20.55 -0.31
C THR A 222 5.94 -21.06 1.07
N PHE A 223 5.34 -22.24 1.19
CA PHE A 223 5.03 -22.82 2.50
C PHE A 223 6.29 -22.98 3.38
N ASN A 224 7.42 -23.33 2.81
CA ASN A 224 8.68 -23.44 3.57
C ASN A 224 9.10 -22.09 4.17
N LYS A 225 9.04 -21.00 3.39
CA LYS A 225 9.35 -19.65 3.88
C LYS A 225 8.33 -19.20 4.91
N PHE A 226 7.05 -19.44 4.64
CA PHE A 226 5.96 -19.09 5.55
C PHE A 226 6.13 -19.80 6.90
N ASN A 227 6.31 -21.14 6.90
CA ASN A 227 6.51 -21.91 8.13
C ASN A 227 7.73 -21.49 8.94
N ARG A 228 8.82 -21.09 8.27
CA ARG A 228 10.00 -20.54 8.95
C ARG A 228 9.71 -19.21 9.63
N THR A 229 8.95 -18.34 8.95
CA THR A 229 8.54 -17.05 9.50
C THR A 229 7.56 -17.23 10.66
N SER A 230 6.58 -18.13 10.52
CA SER A 230 5.65 -18.49 11.59
C SER A 230 6.35 -19.01 12.85
N ARG A 231 7.34 -19.92 12.67
CA ARG A 231 8.13 -20.42 13.81
C ARG A 231 8.87 -19.31 14.53
N LYS A 232 9.45 -18.35 13.80
CA LYS A 232 10.13 -17.20 14.39
C LYS A 232 9.18 -16.35 15.22
N LEU A 233 7.96 -16.11 14.75
CA LEU A 233 6.95 -15.38 15.53
C LEU A 233 6.55 -16.16 16.79
N LYS A 234 6.30 -17.46 16.68
CA LYS A 234 5.96 -18.29 17.83
C LYS A 234 7.06 -18.31 18.90
N GLU A 235 8.30 -18.43 18.46
CA GLU A 235 9.45 -18.34 19.36
C GLU A 235 9.50 -16.98 20.08
N PHE A 236 9.27 -15.90 19.35
CA PHE A 236 9.22 -14.55 19.91
C PHE A 236 8.12 -14.39 20.94
N VAL A 237 6.89 -14.80 20.63
CA VAL A 237 5.75 -14.73 21.56
C VAL A 237 6.00 -15.61 22.80
N ASN A 238 6.49 -16.83 22.63
CA ASN A 238 6.80 -17.71 23.75
C ASN A 238 7.85 -17.12 24.70
N MET A 239 8.86 -16.42 24.16
CA MET A 239 9.84 -15.72 25.00
C MET A 239 9.19 -14.57 25.78
N ILE A 240 8.31 -13.79 25.14
CA ILE A 240 7.55 -12.72 25.77
C ILE A 240 6.69 -13.27 26.90
N ASP A 241 5.89 -14.30 26.63
CA ASP A 241 5.01 -14.94 27.63
C ASP A 241 5.81 -15.41 28.86
N PHE A 242 6.97 -15.99 28.64
CA PHE A 242 7.86 -16.41 29.73
C PHE A 242 8.39 -15.21 30.54
N ILE A 243 8.80 -14.13 29.88
CA ILE A 243 9.28 -12.91 30.56
C ILE A 243 8.16 -12.28 31.38
N MET A 244 6.94 -12.27 30.88
CA MET A 244 5.76 -11.64 31.47
C MET A 244 5.29 -12.32 32.79
N VAL A 245 5.73 -13.54 33.06
CA VAL A 245 5.44 -14.20 34.34
C VAL A 245 6.10 -13.44 35.48
N LYS A 246 5.30 -12.89 36.41
CA LYS A 246 5.81 -12.17 37.59
C LYS A 246 6.57 -13.09 38.52
N ASN A 247 7.48 -12.51 39.31
CA ASN A 247 8.31 -13.20 40.29
C ASN A 247 8.49 -12.31 41.53
N THR A 248 9.34 -12.69 42.44
CA THR A 248 9.59 -11.93 43.70
C THR A 248 10.86 -11.11 43.67
N ILE A 249 11.45 -10.94 42.51
CA ILE A 249 12.72 -10.20 42.34
C ILE A 249 12.47 -8.70 42.48
N LYS A 250 13.19 -8.08 43.41
CA LYS A 250 13.02 -6.64 43.74
C LYS A 250 13.81 -5.73 42.83
N GLU A 251 15.00 -6.14 42.42
CA GLU A 251 15.91 -5.33 41.60
C GLU A 251 16.41 -6.12 40.37
N SER A 252 16.41 -5.46 39.22
CA SER A 252 16.97 -5.99 37.99
C SER A 252 18.46 -5.70 37.88
N SER A 253 19.12 -6.49 37.05
CA SER A 253 20.50 -6.16 36.69
C SER A 253 20.56 -4.89 35.82
N PRO A 254 21.64 -4.08 35.85
CA PRO A 254 21.79 -2.86 35.04
C PRO A 254 21.64 -3.13 33.54
N LYS A 255 21.99 -4.34 33.08
CA LYS A 255 21.81 -4.74 31.70
C LYS A 255 20.35 -4.77 31.26
N VAL A 256 19.41 -5.10 32.17
CA VAL A 256 17.96 -5.10 31.88
C VAL A 256 17.49 -3.70 31.53
N HIS A 257 17.87 -2.69 32.32
CA HIS A 257 17.47 -1.30 32.07
C HIS A 257 17.94 -0.85 30.69
N LYS A 258 19.21 -1.11 30.36
CA LYS A 258 19.76 -0.78 29.04
C LYS A 258 18.97 -1.43 27.89
N LEU A 259 18.67 -2.73 27.99
CA LEU A 259 17.89 -3.45 26.95
C LEU A 259 16.48 -2.93 26.83
N LEU A 260 15.83 -2.58 27.95
CA LEU A 260 14.51 -1.96 27.92
C LEU A 260 14.52 -0.58 27.25
N ASP A 261 15.56 0.24 27.49
CA ASP A 261 15.68 1.54 26.83
C ASP A 261 15.91 1.39 25.32
N GLU A 262 16.74 0.45 24.91
CA GLU A 262 17.03 0.16 23.52
C GLU A 262 15.80 -0.39 22.74
N LEU A 263 14.82 -0.99 23.40
CA LEU A 263 13.72 -1.71 22.76
C LEU A 263 12.87 -0.82 21.82
N LEU A 264 12.42 0.34 22.32
CA LEU A 264 11.65 1.30 21.51
C LEU A 264 12.53 2.08 20.56
N ILE A 265 13.70 2.53 21.00
CA ILE A 265 14.64 3.31 20.18
C ILE A 265 15.00 2.54 18.92
N SER A 266 15.41 1.28 19.07
CA SER A 266 15.78 0.44 17.95
C SER A 266 14.62 0.15 17.00
N PHE A 267 13.41 -0.04 17.54
CA PHE A 267 12.20 -0.19 16.71
C PHE A 267 11.92 1.07 15.90
N GLU A 268 11.92 2.24 16.53
CA GLU A 268 11.65 3.53 15.90
C GLU A 268 12.68 3.89 14.85
N GLU A 269 13.98 3.68 15.11
CA GLU A 269 15.06 3.92 14.15
C GLU A 269 14.88 3.12 12.86
N HIS A 270 14.57 1.84 12.98
CA HIS A 270 14.35 0.99 11.81
C HIS A 270 13.04 1.31 11.09
N MET A 271 11.98 1.64 11.82
CA MET A 271 10.72 2.06 11.20
C MET A 271 10.85 3.42 10.52
N GLY A 272 11.62 4.35 11.09
CA GLY A 272 11.96 5.63 10.49
C GLY A 272 12.86 5.51 9.24
N ASN A 273 13.55 4.39 9.08
CA ASN A 273 14.36 4.10 7.91
C ASN A 273 13.53 3.37 6.83
N ASP A 274 12.66 4.09 6.17
CA ASP A 274 11.84 3.63 5.04
C ASP A 274 10.98 2.39 5.39
N LEU A 275 10.37 2.37 6.57
CA LEU A 275 9.51 1.29 7.08
C LEU A 275 10.19 -0.10 7.02
N ASN A 276 11.43 -0.18 7.49
CA ASN A 276 12.20 -1.42 7.50
C ASN A 276 11.75 -2.37 8.61
N VAL A 277 10.53 -2.87 8.49
CA VAL A 277 9.88 -3.74 9.48
C VAL A 277 10.72 -4.99 9.78
N LYS A 278 11.40 -5.52 8.77
CA LYS A 278 12.25 -6.70 8.99
C LYS A 278 13.37 -6.44 9.99
N ASN A 279 14.13 -5.36 9.81
CA ASN A 279 15.21 -5.03 10.72
C ASN A 279 14.68 -4.55 12.08
N ALA A 280 13.57 -3.81 12.11
CA ALA A 280 12.90 -3.45 13.34
C ALA A 280 12.54 -4.69 14.17
N PHE A 281 11.89 -5.69 13.54
CA PHE A 281 11.54 -6.93 14.23
C PHE A 281 12.78 -7.74 14.64
N ASP A 282 13.79 -7.89 13.78
CA ASP A 282 14.99 -8.65 14.09
C ASP A 282 15.77 -8.05 15.26
N SER A 283 15.79 -6.72 15.37
CA SER A 283 16.41 -6.02 16.48
C SER A 283 15.65 -6.24 17.80
N ILE A 284 14.34 -6.03 17.82
CA ILE A 284 13.56 -6.29 19.03
C ILE A 284 13.57 -7.78 19.41
N PHE A 285 13.62 -8.69 18.43
CA PHE A 285 13.76 -10.13 18.67
C PHE A 285 15.04 -10.43 19.45
N SER A 286 16.18 -9.85 19.04
CA SER A 286 17.46 -10.03 19.72
C SER A 286 17.45 -9.49 21.14
N ILE A 287 16.84 -8.32 21.35
CA ILE A 287 16.68 -7.73 22.70
C ILE A 287 15.81 -8.63 23.59
N VAL A 288 14.68 -9.10 23.09
CA VAL A 288 13.80 -10.03 23.81
C VAL A 288 14.51 -11.34 24.15
N GLN A 289 15.34 -11.86 23.24
CA GLN A 289 16.12 -13.07 23.48
C GLN A 289 17.13 -12.87 24.64
N GLU A 290 17.79 -11.71 24.73
CA GLU A 290 18.66 -11.39 25.84
C GLU A 290 17.89 -11.23 27.15
N LEU A 291 16.76 -10.55 27.12
CA LEU A 291 15.86 -10.43 28.30
C LEU A 291 15.35 -11.80 28.76
N TYR A 292 15.00 -12.69 27.84
CA TYR A 292 14.60 -14.06 28.14
C TYR A 292 15.70 -14.83 28.89
N ILE A 293 16.96 -14.69 28.48
CA ILE A 293 18.12 -15.30 29.17
C ILE A 293 18.28 -14.71 30.57
N LEU A 294 18.13 -13.37 30.73
CA LEU A 294 18.21 -12.72 32.03
C LEU A 294 17.06 -13.13 32.95
N LYS A 295 15.86 -13.30 32.41
CA LYS A 295 14.69 -13.81 33.16
C LYS A 295 14.94 -15.19 33.71
N LYS A 296 15.50 -16.10 32.92
CA LYS A 296 15.87 -17.45 33.38
C LYS A 296 16.90 -17.48 34.50
N ARG A 297 17.64 -16.38 34.67
CA ARG A 297 18.65 -16.19 35.73
C ARG A 297 18.14 -15.36 36.90
N ASP A 298 16.84 -15.12 36.98
CA ASP A 298 16.20 -14.30 38.00
C ASP A 298 16.81 -12.89 38.13
N LYS A 299 17.08 -12.24 36.96
CA LYS A 299 17.68 -10.92 36.89
C LYS A 299 16.72 -9.80 36.46
N ILE A 300 15.42 -10.06 36.40
CA ILE A 300 14.39 -9.09 35.99
C ILE A 300 13.37 -8.94 37.13
N SER A 301 13.17 -7.71 37.60
CA SER A 301 12.18 -7.36 38.62
C SER A 301 10.78 -7.25 38.00
N ASP A 302 9.74 -7.39 38.84
CA ASP A 302 8.35 -7.21 38.46
C ASP A 302 8.08 -5.83 37.83
N ARG A 303 8.71 -4.77 38.39
CA ARG A 303 8.62 -3.41 37.87
C ARG A 303 9.14 -3.33 36.40
N ASP A 304 10.23 -4.02 36.11
CA ASP A 304 10.80 -4.01 34.76
C ASP A 304 10.04 -4.92 33.81
N ILE A 305 9.36 -5.95 34.30
CA ILE A 305 8.38 -6.72 33.52
C ILE A 305 7.22 -5.82 33.10
N ASP A 306 6.67 -4.98 34.00
CA ASP A 306 5.62 -4.04 33.65
C ASP A 306 6.09 -2.99 32.63
N ASN A 307 7.33 -2.49 32.77
CA ASN A 307 7.94 -1.58 31.78
C ASN A 307 8.13 -2.26 30.40
N PHE A 308 8.60 -3.49 30.40
CA PHE A 308 8.72 -4.32 29.19
C PHE A 308 7.37 -4.48 28.50
N SER A 309 6.34 -4.86 29.25
CA SER A 309 4.97 -5.00 28.75
C SER A 309 4.48 -3.71 28.08
N ASN A 310 4.63 -2.57 28.75
CA ASN A 310 4.20 -1.27 28.23
C ASN A 310 4.91 -0.90 26.92
N LYS A 311 6.21 -1.18 26.81
CA LYS A 311 6.98 -0.92 25.59
C LYS A 311 6.54 -1.85 24.44
N LEU A 312 6.29 -3.13 24.73
CA LEU A 312 5.79 -4.07 23.74
C LEU A 312 4.38 -3.70 23.23
N HIS A 313 3.50 -3.23 24.10
CA HIS A 313 2.17 -2.76 23.66
C HIS A 313 2.29 -1.60 22.67
N LYS A 314 3.20 -0.64 22.91
CA LYS A 314 3.45 0.45 21.93
C LYS A 314 3.96 -0.08 20.59
N ILE A 315 4.86 -1.03 20.60
CA ILE A 315 5.36 -1.69 19.38
C ILE A 315 4.21 -2.43 18.67
N ASP A 316 3.39 -3.13 19.42
CA ASP A 316 2.29 -3.92 18.85
C ASP A 316 1.08 -3.08 18.41
N GLU A 317 0.95 -1.82 18.85
CA GLU A 317 0.03 -0.86 18.23
C GLU A 317 0.29 -0.70 16.73
N VAL A 318 1.55 -0.87 16.31
CA VAL A 318 1.96 -0.81 14.91
C VAL A 318 1.93 -2.20 14.26
N LEU A 319 2.57 -3.19 14.87
CA LEU A 319 2.74 -4.51 14.28
C LEU A 319 1.47 -5.35 14.28
N LYS A 320 0.69 -5.32 15.36
CA LYS A 320 -0.54 -6.12 15.55
C LYS A 320 -0.31 -7.63 15.35
N ILE A 321 0.72 -8.18 16.01
CA ILE A 321 1.11 -9.59 15.90
C ILE A 321 1.44 -10.25 17.25
N ILE A 322 1.56 -9.45 18.33
CA ILE A 322 1.99 -9.96 19.65
C ILE A 322 0.79 -10.26 20.53
N PHE A 323 -0.05 -9.24 20.77
CA PHE A 323 -1.21 -9.31 21.69
C PHE A 323 -2.54 -9.43 20.92
N THR A 324 -2.56 -10.19 19.84
CA THR A 324 -3.77 -10.43 19.08
C THR A 324 -4.51 -11.65 19.64
N ASN A 325 -5.75 -11.42 20.03
CA ASN A 325 -6.70 -12.51 20.41
C ASN A 325 -7.13 -13.30 19.17
#